data_27e755482ba7c3bd0fe2dad3a925f40f
#
_entry.id   27e755482ba7c3bd0fe2dad3a925f40f
#
_cell.length_a   1.000
_cell.length_b   1.000
_cell.length_c   1.000
_cell.angle_alpha   90.00
_cell.angle_beta   90.00
_cell.angle_gamma   90.00
#
_symmetry.space_group_name_H-M   'P 1'
#
loop_
_entity.id
_entity.type
_entity.pdbx_description
1 polymer ?
#
loop_
_entity_poly.entity_id
_entity_poly.type
_entity_poly.pdbx_seq_one_letter_code
_entity_poly.pdbx_strand_id
1 'polypeptide(L)'
;MLINAEIPKRCDVLVIGGGPAGSSVAALLAKQGVEVVLLDKVAHPRPQVGESLIPHFWKYADHTGATPLIEKEGFVAKAGGITVWNGKIHRIAFAEFGFTRPALHVERDVFDELLLKHAESLGVQVFQQVAANTVDLSLESPKVCYVDRRGNDVCNGRIDCRFVIDASGPSALLAGQFKSKRLVDTRMRFLSLWGYFKHSRFVAADGRSYPATDIGKTRPVTFVTSFKDGWIWHIAMRKITSVGLVINTNRARAMDKAGREQFFLETLRRAPYLDRLLESAEYQEDSFCERPDYSYYSTKLCGENFYCIGDSASFVDPIYSHGVLNAFYNANMTALAVCESLKDPARRVRHAQLCENRIRQFYGFSRSLALGEFGGDGVDAELVRRFMRQVPPVELELMLAASSMSDRSENFHRLVADAGIDLAPSQSRVHFMEELQL
;
A
#
# COMPACT_ATOMS: atom_id res chain seq x y z
N MET A 1 20.53 15.52 3.89
CA MET A 1 20.64 14.89 2.54
C MET A 1 22.11 14.78 2.15
N LEU A 2 22.55 13.57 1.82
CA LEU A 2 23.93 13.28 1.41
C LEU A 2 24.14 13.57 -0.10
N ILE A 3 23.79 14.79 -0.56
CA ILE A 3 23.81 15.14 -2.00
C ILE A 3 25.20 14.93 -2.62
N ASN A 4 26.28 15.23 -1.89
CA ASN A 4 27.68 15.12 -2.36
C ASN A 4 28.47 14.03 -1.65
N ALA A 5 27.84 13.19 -0.81
CA ALA A 5 28.55 12.13 -0.11
C ALA A 5 28.89 10.99 -1.06
N GLU A 6 30.06 10.39 -0.88
CA GLU A 6 30.46 9.17 -1.59
C GLU A 6 29.58 8.02 -1.15
N ILE A 7 29.09 7.23 -2.13
CA ILE A 7 28.31 6.02 -1.86
C ILE A 7 29.24 4.94 -1.33
N PRO A 8 28.96 4.34 -0.17
CA PRO A 8 29.84 3.32 0.41
C PRO A 8 30.01 2.12 -0.52
N LYS A 9 31.20 1.53 -0.52
CA LYS A 9 31.46 0.29 -1.29
C LYS A 9 30.91 -0.97 -0.60
N ARG A 10 30.60 -0.88 0.70
CA ARG A 10 30.09 -2.00 1.52
C ARG A 10 29.08 -1.50 2.56
N CYS A 11 28.14 -2.37 2.94
CA CYS A 11 27.23 -2.20 4.08
C CYS A 11 26.76 -3.57 4.56
N ASP A 12 26.08 -3.63 5.72
CA ASP A 12 25.40 -4.87 6.15
C ASP A 12 24.17 -5.14 5.29
N VAL A 13 23.31 -4.12 5.12
CA VAL A 13 22.03 -4.24 4.42
C VAL A 13 21.89 -3.13 3.39
N LEU A 14 21.62 -3.52 2.16
CA LEU A 14 21.21 -2.60 1.11
C LEU A 14 19.71 -2.66 0.89
N VAL A 15 19.04 -1.51 1.02
CA VAL A 15 17.60 -1.35 0.76
C VAL A 15 17.40 -0.63 -0.58
N ILE A 16 16.56 -1.18 -1.45
CA ILE A 16 16.23 -0.63 -2.76
C ILE A 16 14.83 -0.04 -2.73
N GLY A 17 14.71 1.29 -2.74
CA GLY A 17 13.47 2.06 -2.71
C GLY A 17 13.17 2.69 -1.36
N GLY A 18 12.87 4.00 -1.37
CA GLY A 18 12.60 4.86 -0.21
C GLY A 18 11.11 5.09 0.08
N GLY A 19 10.22 4.20 -0.40
CA GLY A 19 8.80 4.22 -0.04
C GLY A 19 8.53 3.68 1.38
N PRO A 20 7.25 3.53 1.79
CA PRO A 20 6.90 3.10 3.15
C PRO A 20 7.57 1.80 3.60
N ALA A 21 7.69 0.81 2.72
CA ALA A 21 8.34 -0.47 3.04
C ALA A 21 9.85 -0.29 3.30
N GLY A 22 10.55 0.38 2.37
CA GLY A 22 12.00 0.54 2.45
C GLY A 22 12.42 1.46 3.57
N SER A 23 11.77 2.61 3.73
CA SER A 23 12.05 3.54 4.83
C SER A 23 11.80 2.89 6.20
N SER A 24 10.71 2.11 6.34
CA SER A 24 10.39 1.44 7.60
C SER A 24 11.36 0.32 7.94
N VAL A 25 11.72 -0.54 6.97
CA VAL A 25 12.70 -1.61 7.24
C VAL A 25 14.07 -1.06 7.56
N ALA A 26 14.50 -0.01 6.85
CA ALA A 26 15.77 0.66 7.07
C ALA A 26 15.83 1.31 8.47
N ALA A 27 14.77 2.02 8.88
CA ALA A 27 14.66 2.60 10.21
C ALA A 27 14.74 1.53 11.32
N LEU A 28 14.02 0.41 11.17
CA LEU A 28 14.04 -0.68 12.14
C LEU A 28 15.40 -1.35 12.26
N LEU A 29 16.10 -1.54 11.16
CA LEU A 29 17.45 -2.11 11.14
C LEU A 29 18.47 -1.15 11.78
N ALA A 30 18.42 0.13 11.42
CA ALA A 30 19.31 1.15 12.01
C ALA A 30 19.13 1.28 13.53
N LYS A 31 17.89 1.18 14.04
CA LYS A 31 17.61 1.11 15.50
C LYS A 31 18.27 -0.09 16.20
N GLN A 32 18.63 -1.13 15.47
CA GLN A 32 19.35 -2.29 16.00
C GLN A 32 20.87 -2.21 15.76
N GLY A 33 21.38 -1.05 15.30
CA GLY A 33 22.80 -0.84 15.04
C GLY A 33 23.32 -1.49 13.75
N VAL A 34 22.43 -1.88 12.84
CA VAL A 34 22.81 -2.44 11.54
C VAL A 34 23.22 -1.31 10.59
N GLU A 35 24.34 -1.47 9.87
CA GLU A 35 24.76 -0.51 8.85
C GLU A 35 23.90 -0.64 7.59
N VAL A 36 23.06 0.38 7.33
CA VAL A 36 22.07 0.38 6.23
C VAL A 36 22.38 1.46 5.21
N VAL A 37 22.47 1.05 3.96
CA VAL A 37 22.42 1.94 2.79
C VAL A 37 21.07 1.80 2.11
N LEU A 38 20.43 2.92 1.81
CA LEU A 38 19.16 2.95 1.07
C LEU A 38 19.35 3.75 -0.22
N LEU A 39 19.00 3.13 -1.35
CA LEU A 39 19.02 3.74 -2.67
C LEU A 39 17.59 3.98 -3.17
N ASP A 40 17.26 5.22 -3.55
CA ASP A 40 16.03 5.51 -4.29
C ASP A 40 16.35 6.16 -5.64
N LYS A 41 15.68 5.67 -6.69
CA LYS A 41 15.89 6.13 -8.07
C LYS A 41 15.43 7.56 -8.34
N VAL A 42 14.57 8.10 -7.46
CA VAL A 42 13.99 9.45 -7.56
C VAL A 42 14.27 10.26 -6.29
N ALA A 43 14.18 11.58 -6.42
CA ALA A 43 14.20 12.47 -5.26
C ALA A 43 12.81 12.53 -4.61
N HIS A 44 12.76 12.63 -3.29
CA HIS A 44 11.57 12.97 -2.52
C HIS A 44 11.50 14.47 -2.24
N PRO A 45 10.31 15.08 -2.13
CA PRO A 45 8.98 14.43 -2.24
C PRO A 45 8.64 14.01 -3.67
N ARG A 46 7.90 12.91 -3.81
CA ARG A 46 7.47 12.39 -5.11
C ARG A 46 6.00 11.97 -5.11
N PRO A 47 5.25 12.19 -6.21
CA PRO A 47 3.87 11.75 -6.32
C PRO A 47 3.75 10.22 -6.20
N GLN A 48 2.74 9.77 -5.45
CA GLN A 48 2.37 8.36 -5.36
C GLN A 48 0.89 8.26 -5.00
N VAL A 49 0.21 7.24 -5.52
CA VAL A 49 -1.16 6.90 -5.15
C VAL A 49 -1.18 5.95 -3.93
N GLY A 50 -2.32 5.92 -3.21
CA GLY A 50 -2.51 5.10 -2.00
C GLY A 50 -2.57 5.95 -0.75
N GLU A 51 -3.44 6.97 -0.77
CA GLU A 51 -3.57 8.04 0.23
C GLU A 51 -4.43 7.66 1.42
N SER A 52 -5.20 6.56 1.32
CA SER A 52 -6.06 6.08 2.40
C SER A 52 -5.35 4.98 3.19
N LEU A 53 -5.15 5.21 4.48
CA LEU A 53 -4.62 4.24 5.43
C LEU A 53 -5.76 3.62 6.25
N ILE A 54 -5.47 2.50 6.94
CA ILE A 54 -6.36 1.89 7.93
C ILE A 54 -5.67 1.91 9.30
N PRO A 55 -6.41 1.90 10.44
CA PRO A 55 -5.81 2.19 11.75
C PRO A 55 -4.75 1.17 12.21
N HIS A 56 -4.74 -0.03 11.64
CA HIS A 56 -3.74 -1.07 11.93
C HIS A 56 -2.28 -0.64 11.71
N PHE A 57 -2.02 0.36 10.86
CA PHE A 57 -0.67 0.79 10.54
C PHE A 57 0.06 1.39 11.74
N TRP A 58 -0.68 1.95 12.71
CA TRP A 58 -0.10 2.66 13.84
C TRP A 58 0.85 1.80 14.67
N LYS A 59 0.50 0.54 14.94
CA LYS A 59 1.37 -0.32 15.74
C LYS A 59 2.75 -0.53 15.07
N TYR A 60 2.79 -0.56 13.75
CA TYR A 60 4.04 -0.70 13.01
C TYR A 60 4.79 0.63 12.93
N ALA A 61 4.08 1.74 12.79
CA ALA A 61 4.66 3.08 12.91
C ALA A 61 5.26 3.32 14.30
N ASP A 62 4.62 2.84 15.36
CA ASP A 62 5.14 2.85 16.73
C ASP A 62 6.47 2.09 16.82
N HIS A 63 6.58 0.92 16.22
CA HIS A 63 7.82 0.13 16.19
C HIS A 63 8.96 0.87 15.47
N THR A 64 8.69 1.55 14.37
CA THR A 64 9.70 2.36 13.68
C THR A 64 10.13 3.58 14.49
N GLY A 65 9.25 4.10 15.35
CA GLY A 65 9.42 5.35 16.08
C GLY A 65 8.96 6.58 15.27
N ALA A 66 8.32 6.39 14.11
CA ALA A 66 7.84 7.48 13.26
C ALA A 66 6.55 8.15 13.76
N THR A 67 5.84 7.51 14.68
CA THR A 67 4.54 7.98 15.20
C THR A 67 4.52 9.44 15.59
N PRO A 68 5.45 9.99 16.41
CA PRO A 68 5.41 11.39 16.81
C PRO A 68 5.51 12.36 15.61
N LEU A 69 6.26 11.97 14.59
CA LEU A 69 6.41 12.77 13.38
C LEU A 69 5.13 12.74 12.53
N ILE A 70 4.51 11.57 12.37
CA ILE A 70 3.24 11.40 11.65
C ILE A 70 2.13 12.19 12.34
N GLU A 71 2.04 12.13 13.67
CA GLU A 71 1.04 12.89 14.45
C GLU A 71 1.27 14.41 14.34
N LYS A 72 2.52 14.85 14.42
CA LYS A 72 2.89 16.27 14.30
C LYS A 72 2.59 16.84 12.92
N GLU A 73 2.67 16.02 11.87
CA GLU A 73 2.40 16.48 10.49
C GLU A 73 0.93 16.87 10.28
N GLY A 74 0.02 16.29 11.08
CA GLY A 74 -1.38 16.68 11.07
C GLY A 74 -2.14 16.25 9.81
N PHE A 75 -1.88 15.04 9.32
CA PHE A 75 -2.68 14.42 8.25
C PHE A 75 -4.16 14.32 8.62
N VAL A 76 -5.03 14.22 7.63
CA VAL A 76 -6.47 14.16 7.84
C VAL A 76 -6.86 12.88 8.58
N ALA A 77 -7.47 13.04 9.76
CA ALA A 77 -8.00 11.92 10.52
C ALA A 77 -9.24 11.33 9.83
N LYS A 78 -9.15 10.07 9.43
CA LYS A 78 -10.20 9.32 8.74
C LYS A 78 -11.05 8.55 9.73
N ALA A 79 -12.39 8.72 9.67
CA ALA A 79 -13.32 8.07 10.60
C ALA A 79 -13.66 6.62 10.24
N GLY A 80 -13.64 6.28 8.95
CA GLY A 80 -14.11 4.97 8.48
C GLY A 80 -14.20 4.87 6.97
N GLY A 81 -15.18 4.13 6.48
CA GLY A 81 -15.52 4.00 5.08
C GLY A 81 -17.02 4.00 4.84
N ILE A 82 -17.45 4.57 3.73
CA ILE A 82 -18.79 4.42 3.19
C ILE A 82 -18.66 3.92 1.77
N THR A 83 -19.38 2.84 1.46
CA THR A 83 -19.39 2.25 0.12
C THR A 83 -20.82 2.20 -0.39
N VAL A 84 -21.03 2.73 -1.59
CA VAL A 84 -22.27 2.54 -2.34
C VAL A 84 -22.00 1.47 -3.41
N TRP A 85 -22.57 0.29 -3.21
CA TRP A 85 -22.34 -0.85 -4.09
C TRP A 85 -23.65 -1.42 -4.57
N ASN A 86 -23.87 -1.38 -5.89
CA ASN A 86 -25.13 -1.79 -6.53
C ASN A 86 -26.37 -1.16 -5.84
N GLY A 87 -26.29 0.12 -5.50
CA GLY A 87 -27.38 0.86 -4.85
C GLY A 87 -27.54 0.64 -3.34
N LYS A 88 -26.78 -0.28 -2.74
CA LYS A 88 -26.77 -0.46 -1.27
C LYS A 88 -25.67 0.39 -0.66
N ILE A 89 -26.01 1.07 0.43
CA ILE A 89 -25.07 1.95 1.16
C ILE A 89 -24.62 1.23 2.42
N HIS A 90 -23.31 0.97 2.49
CA HIS A 90 -22.66 0.30 3.62
C HIS A 90 -21.73 1.29 4.32
N ARG A 91 -21.78 1.35 5.65
CA ARG A 91 -20.93 2.18 6.49
C ARG A 91 -20.20 1.33 7.52
N ILE A 92 -18.92 1.60 7.69
CA ILE A 92 -18.14 1.18 8.85
C ILE A 92 -17.46 2.38 9.49
N ALA A 93 -17.42 2.42 10.82
CA ALA A 93 -16.70 3.44 11.58
C ALA A 93 -15.66 2.76 12.47
N PHE A 94 -14.41 3.18 12.39
CA PHE A 94 -13.30 2.49 13.08
C PHE A 94 -13.45 2.50 14.61
N ALA A 95 -14.04 3.54 15.18
CA ALA A 95 -14.30 3.61 16.62
C ALA A 95 -15.22 2.48 17.11
N GLU A 96 -16.14 2.00 16.28
CA GLU A 96 -17.07 0.91 16.62
C GLU A 96 -16.36 -0.45 16.69
N PHE A 97 -15.14 -0.56 16.11
CA PHE A 97 -14.25 -1.72 16.24
C PHE A 97 -13.28 -1.59 17.42
N GLY A 98 -13.37 -0.53 18.21
CA GLY A 98 -12.49 -0.32 19.37
C GLY A 98 -11.16 0.36 19.06
N PHE A 99 -10.95 0.88 17.83
CA PHE A 99 -9.76 1.64 17.52
C PHE A 99 -9.81 3.02 18.18
N THR A 100 -8.88 3.30 19.07
CA THR A 100 -8.75 4.59 19.78
C THR A 100 -8.03 5.65 18.95
N ARG A 101 -7.17 5.22 18.02
CA ARG A 101 -6.46 6.10 17.09
C ARG A 101 -7.14 6.06 15.71
N PRO A 102 -7.38 7.21 15.06
CA PRO A 102 -8.01 7.25 13.75
C PRO A 102 -7.10 6.65 12.68
N ALA A 103 -7.67 6.20 11.59
CA ALA A 103 -6.94 6.04 10.35
C ALA A 103 -6.59 7.41 9.77
N LEU A 104 -5.83 7.45 8.67
CA LEU A 104 -5.41 8.70 8.04
C LEU A 104 -5.71 8.71 6.54
N HIS A 105 -6.03 9.90 6.04
CA HIS A 105 -5.79 10.26 4.65
C HIS A 105 -4.52 11.10 4.58
N VAL A 106 -3.58 10.67 3.75
CA VAL A 106 -2.24 11.25 3.71
C VAL A 106 -1.86 11.69 2.29
N GLU A 107 -1.26 12.84 2.16
CA GLU A 107 -0.51 13.20 0.97
C GLU A 107 0.75 12.33 0.93
N ARG A 108 0.82 11.41 -0.03
CA ARG A 108 1.85 10.37 -0.10
C ARG A 108 3.25 10.90 -0.37
N ASP A 109 3.38 12.03 -1.03
CA ASP A 109 4.65 12.73 -1.21
C ASP A 109 5.22 13.17 0.13
N VAL A 110 4.40 13.78 0.99
CA VAL A 110 4.76 14.23 2.35
C VAL A 110 4.98 13.04 3.27
N PHE A 111 4.07 12.06 3.26
CA PHE A 111 4.13 10.89 4.14
C PHE A 111 5.37 10.02 3.85
N ASP A 112 5.63 9.74 2.58
CA ASP A 112 6.77 8.92 2.17
C ASP A 112 8.10 9.64 2.48
N GLU A 113 8.19 10.97 2.23
CA GLU A 113 9.36 11.77 2.58
C GLU A 113 9.62 11.82 4.09
N LEU A 114 8.56 11.95 4.89
CA LEU A 114 8.66 11.95 6.36
C LEU A 114 9.27 10.65 6.87
N LEU A 115 8.80 9.49 6.37
CA LEU A 115 9.35 8.19 6.74
C LEU A 115 10.82 8.04 6.30
N LEU A 116 11.17 8.53 5.12
CA LEU A 116 12.53 8.48 4.60
C LEU A 116 13.50 9.33 5.43
N LYS A 117 13.11 10.58 5.76
CA LYS A 117 13.86 11.47 6.64
C LYS A 117 13.98 10.92 8.06
N HIS A 118 12.94 10.24 8.55
CA HIS A 118 13.02 9.55 9.83
C HIS A 118 14.08 8.45 9.81
N ALA A 119 14.11 7.61 8.78
CA ALA A 119 15.14 6.58 8.63
C ALA A 119 16.55 7.20 8.56
N GLU A 120 16.74 8.30 7.82
CA GLU A 120 18.00 9.06 7.75
C GLU A 120 18.42 9.57 9.14
N SER A 121 17.48 10.09 9.95
CA SER A 121 17.75 10.59 11.31
C SER A 121 18.19 9.48 12.28
N LEU A 122 17.89 8.21 11.98
CA LEU A 122 18.34 7.05 12.74
C LEU A 122 19.68 6.47 12.28
N GLY A 123 20.33 7.14 11.30
CA GLY A 123 21.65 6.75 10.81
C GLY A 123 21.67 5.96 9.50
N VAL A 124 20.51 5.78 8.85
CA VAL A 124 20.47 5.19 7.51
C VAL A 124 21.15 6.13 6.50
N GLN A 125 22.07 5.60 5.71
CA GLN A 125 22.72 6.34 4.62
C GLN A 125 21.79 6.35 3.39
N VAL A 126 21.06 7.45 3.19
CA VAL A 126 20.05 7.59 2.14
C VAL A 126 20.63 8.30 0.92
N PHE A 127 20.57 7.64 -0.22
CA PHE A 127 20.99 8.16 -1.51
C PHE A 127 19.80 8.20 -2.48
N GLN A 128 19.31 9.38 -2.73
CA GLN A 128 18.22 9.64 -3.70
C GLN A 128 18.81 9.92 -5.08
N GLN A 129 18.05 9.72 -6.15
CA GLN A 129 18.48 9.78 -7.55
C GLN A 129 19.57 8.75 -7.87
N VAL A 130 19.63 7.67 -7.11
CA VAL A 130 20.53 6.53 -7.30
C VAL A 130 19.71 5.28 -7.55
N ALA A 131 19.76 4.78 -8.78
CA ALA A 131 18.96 3.65 -9.21
C ALA A 131 19.75 2.34 -9.14
N ALA A 132 19.38 1.42 -8.27
CA ALA A 132 19.82 0.02 -8.39
C ALA A 132 19.27 -0.56 -9.68
N ASN A 133 20.11 -1.30 -10.44
CA ASN A 133 19.75 -1.87 -11.74
C ASN A 133 19.91 -3.39 -11.82
N THR A 134 20.94 -3.95 -11.19
CA THR A 134 21.14 -5.40 -11.14
C THR A 134 21.68 -5.84 -9.79
N VAL A 135 21.33 -7.05 -9.39
CA VAL A 135 21.75 -7.66 -8.12
C VAL A 135 22.32 -9.04 -8.41
N ASP A 136 23.61 -9.23 -8.11
CA ASP A 136 24.24 -10.53 -8.15
C ASP A 136 24.10 -11.22 -6.79
N LEU A 137 23.30 -12.28 -6.76
CA LEU A 137 23.03 -13.12 -5.57
C LEU A 137 23.76 -14.47 -5.63
N SER A 138 24.62 -14.69 -6.63
CA SER A 138 25.37 -15.94 -6.78
C SER A 138 26.52 -16.08 -5.78
N LEU A 139 26.89 -14.98 -5.15
CA LEU A 139 27.95 -14.87 -4.18
C LEU A 139 27.42 -14.93 -2.75
N GLU A 140 28.25 -15.34 -1.81
CA GLU A 140 27.91 -15.29 -0.37
C GLU A 140 27.56 -13.87 0.09
N SER A 141 28.24 -12.86 -0.46
CA SER A 141 27.92 -11.44 -0.29
C SER A 141 27.29 -10.89 -1.58
N PRO A 142 26.00 -10.56 -1.59
CA PRO A 142 25.34 -9.94 -2.73
C PRO A 142 26.05 -8.68 -3.20
N LYS A 143 26.03 -8.45 -4.52
CA LYS A 143 26.56 -7.25 -5.15
C LYS A 143 25.45 -6.52 -5.89
N VAL A 144 25.24 -5.25 -5.55
CA VAL A 144 24.25 -4.40 -6.20
C VAL A 144 24.94 -3.38 -7.06
N CYS A 145 24.68 -3.42 -8.37
CA CYS A 145 25.09 -2.38 -9.29
C CYS A 145 24.06 -1.26 -9.31
N TYR A 146 24.52 -0.02 -9.37
CA TYR A 146 23.67 1.16 -9.40
C TYR A 146 24.12 2.18 -10.43
N VAL A 147 23.21 3.08 -10.78
CA VAL A 147 23.45 4.27 -11.60
C VAL A 147 23.16 5.49 -10.73
N ASP A 148 24.17 6.31 -10.50
CA ASP A 148 24.08 7.57 -9.76
C ASP A 148 23.79 8.72 -10.73
N ARG A 149 22.69 9.44 -10.49
CA ARG A 149 22.23 10.59 -11.29
C ARG A 149 22.17 11.88 -10.48
N ARG A 150 22.89 11.96 -9.35
CA ARG A 150 22.88 13.13 -8.46
C ARG A 150 23.67 14.31 -9.03
N GLY A 151 24.66 14.07 -9.88
CA GLY A 151 25.50 15.08 -10.53
C GLY A 151 25.11 15.32 -11.99
N ASN A 152 25.90 16.16 -12.66
CA ASN A 152 25.75 16.40 -14.09
C ASN A 152 26.14 15.17 -14.94
N ASP A 153 27.06 14.38 -14.44
CA ASP A 153 27.51 13.14 -15.09
C ASP A 153 26.84 11.93 -14.45
N VAL A 154 26.44 10.99 -15.31
CA VAL A 154 25.89 9.70 -14.86
C VAL A 154 27.04 8.77 -14.50
N CYS A 155 27.13 8.39 -13.22
CA CYS A 155 28.15 7.48 -12.73
C CYS A 155 27.59 6.10 -12.43
N ASN A 156 28.35 5.05 -12.71
CA ASN A 156 28.01 3.68 -12.35
C ASN A 156 28.88 3.24 -11.17
N GLY A 157 28.27 2.50 -10.25
CA GLY A 157 28.95 1.96 -9.10
C GLY A 157 28.42 0.63 -8.65
N ARG A 158 29.04 0.08 -7.60
CA ARG A 158 28.68 -1.20 -7.01
C ARG A 158 28.85 -1.14 -5.49
N ILE A 159 27.89 -1.78 -4.79
CA ILE A 159 27.94 -1.99 -3.34
C ILE A 159 27.91 -3.47 -3.04
N ASP A 160 28.82 -3.93 -2.19
CA ASP A 160 28.80 -5.27 -1.63
C ASP A 160 28.03 -5.24 -0.30
N CYS A 161 27.13 -6.18 -0.05
CA CYS A 161 26.34 -6.22 1.18
C CYS A 161 26.08 -7.64 1.66
N ARG A 162 25.63 -7.81 2.88
CA ARG A 162 25.24 -9.12 3.45
C ARG A 162 23.83 -9.51 3.10
N PHE A 163 22.94 -8.48 3.01
CA PHE A 163 21.56 -8.64 2.62
C PHE A 163 21.11 -7.55 1.65
N VAL A 164 20.23 -7.92 0.72
CA VAL A 164 19.50 -6.99 -0.16
C VAL A 164 18.03 -7.05 0.18
N ILE A 165 17.40 -5.89 0.37
CA ILE A 165 15.96 -5.78 0.56
C ILE A 165 15.39 -5.01 -0.63
N ASP A 166 14.64 -5.71 -1.49
CA ASP A 166 13.92 -5.09 -2.59
C ASP A 166 12.58 -4.53 -2.08
N ALA A 167 12.55 -3.21 -1.91
CA ALA A 167 11.37 -2.41 -1.60
C ALA A 167 11.08 -1.43 -2.74
N SER A 168 11.45 -1.78 -3.98
CA SER A 168 11.35 -0.92 -5.17
C SER A 168 9.91 -0.68 -5.64
N GLY A 169 8.93 -1.14 -4.87
CA GLY A 169 7.51 -0.96 -5.16
C GLY A 169 7.10 -1.67 -6.45
N PRO A 170 6.23 -1.06 -7.28
CA PRO A 170 5.74 -1.70 -8.51
C PRO A 170 6.82 -2.01 -9.55
N SER A 171 8.02 -1.41 -9.43
CA SER A 171 9.17 -1.76 -10.27
C SER A 171 9.59 -3.21 -10.08
N ALA A 172 9.47 -3.75 -8.85
CA ALA A 172 9.74 -5.13 -8.49
C ALA A 172 11.06 -5.64 -9.11
N LEU A 173 12.17 -4.96 -8.77
CA LEU A 173 13.48 -5.15 -9.42
C LEU A 173 13.92 -6.61 -9.45
N LEU A 174 13.96 -7.26 -8.28
CA LEU A 174 14.37 -8.66 -8.18
C LEU A 174 13.38 -9.61 -8.88
N ALA A 175 12.06 -9.35 -8.74
CA ALA A 175 11.06 -10.15 -9.42
C ALA A 175 11.17 -10.04 -10.96
N GLY A 176 11.52 -8.86 -11.46
CA GLY A 176 11.85 -8.64 -12.87
C GLY A 176 13.12 -9.42 -13.29
N GLN A 177 14.19 -9.31 -12.51
CA GLN A 177 15.47 -10.00 -12.77
C GLN A 177 15.31 -11.53 -12.75
N PHE A 178 14.52 -12.06 -11.80
CA PHE A 178 14.22 -13.50 -11.72
C PHE A 178 13.17 -13.97 -12.73
N LYS A 179 12.54 -13.05 -13.47
CA LYS A 179 11.37 -13.36 -14.31
C LYS A 179 10.25 -14.07 -13.52
N SER A 180 10.11 -13.71 -12.25
CA SER A 180 9.20 -14.36 -11.28
C SER A 180 7.89 -13.60 -11.06
N LYS A 181 7.72 -12.39 -11.61
CA LYS A 181 6.50 -11.60 -11.52
C LYS A 181 5.38 -12.25 -12.34
N ARG A 182 4.21 -12.43 -11.73
CA ARG A 182 3.00 -13.01 -12.35
C ARG A 182 1.81 -12.10 -12.12
N LEU A 183 0.91 -12.02 -13.09
CA LEU A 183 -0.40 -11.40 -12.88
C LEU A 183 -1.24 -12.30 -11.98
N VAL A 184 -2.08 -11.70 -11.14
CA VAL A 184 -2.87 -12.43 -10.14
C VAL A 184 -3.88 -13.36 -10.82
N ASP A 185 -4.69 -12.79 -11.73
CA ASP A 185 -5.77 -13.53 -12.40
C ASP A 185 -6.22 -12.73 -13.64
N THR A 186 -6.75 -13.43 -14.65
CA THR A 186 -7.30 -12.78 -15.83
C THR A 186 -8.51 -11.90 -15.50
N ARG A 187 -9.25 -12.22 -14.42
CA ARG A 187 -10.36 -11.40 -13.90
C ARG A 187 -9.91 -10.09 -13.25
N MET A 188 -8.64 -10.00 -12.85
CA MET A 188 -8.03 -8.83 -12.20
C MET A 188 -7.15 -8.01 -13.17
N ARG A 189 -7.47 -8.01 -14.45
CA ARG A 189 -6.83 -7.14 -15.44
C ARG A 189 -7.46 -5.75 -15.36
N PHE A 190 -6.97 -4.96 -14.42
CA PHE A 190 -7.53 -3.66 -14.10
C PHE A 190 -6.63 -2.51 -14.58
N LEU A 191 -7.29 -1.39 -14.88
CA LEU A 191 -6.69 -0.09 -15.12
C LEU A 191 -7.23 0.86 -14.06
N SER A 192 -6.33 1.49 -13.35
CA SER A 192 -6.64 2.59 -12.44
C SER A 192 -6.36 3.91 -13.11
N LEU A 193 -7.34 4.83 -13.10
CA LEU A 193 -7.25 6.21 -13.59
C LEU A 193 -7.58 7.14 -12.45
N TRP A 194 -6.78 8.18 -12.21
CA TRP A 194 -7.05 9.13 -11.12
C TRP A 194 -6.50 10.52 -11.39
N GLY A 195 -7.02 11.48 -10.63
CA GLY A 195 -6.58 12.86 -10.62
C GLY A 195 -6.96 13.54 -9.31
N TYR A 196 -6.60 14.81 -9.18
CA TYR A 196 -6.80 15.57 -7.96
C TYR A 196 -7.72 16.76 -8.20
N PHE A 197 -8.52 17.07 -7.17
CA PHE A 197 -9.53 18.13 -7.20
C PHE A 197 -9.37 19.04 -5.98
N LYS A 198 -9.45 20.35 -6.17
CA LYS A 198 -9.61 21.33 -5.09
C LYS A 198 -11.09 21.58 -4.85
N HIS A 199 -11.40 22.04 -3.64
CA HIS A 199 -12.74 22.48 -3.23
C HIS A 199 -13.84 21.41 -3.31
N SER A 200 -13.49 20.14 -3.49
CA SER A 200 -14.45 19.05 -3.45
C SER A 200 -15.08 18.95 -2.05
N ARG A 201 -16.40 18.71 -1.99
CA ARG A 201 -17.06 18.31 -0.74
C ARG A 201 -16.57 16.92 -0.35
N PHE A 202 -16.74 16.53 0.92
CA PHE A 202 -16.40 15.18 1.39
C PHE A 202 -17.53 14.58 2.21
N VAL A 203 -17.59 13.26 2.29
CA VAL A 203 -18.56 12.51 3.08
C VAL A 203 -17.96 12.21 4.45
N ALA A 204 -18.75 12.41 5.52
CA ALA A 204 -18.40 12.02 6.89
C ALA A 204 -19.14 10.73 7.31
N ALA A 205 -18.81 10.22 8.49
CA ALA A 205 -19.35 8.96 8.99
C ALA A 205 -20.87 9.00 9.27
N ASP A 206 -21.46 10.18 9.38
CA ASP A 206 -22.90 10.38 9.51
C ASP A 206 -23.67 10.31 8.18
N GLY A 207 -22.95 10.10 7.06
CA GLY A 207 -23.53 10.04 5.72
C GLY A 207 -23.86 11.39 5.09
N ARG A 208 -23.44 12.50 5.72
CA ARG A 208 -23.60 13.85 5.18
C ARG A 208 -22.38 14.30 4.45
N SER A 209 -22.57 15.23 3.50
CA SER A 209 -21.45 15.90 2.85
C SER A 209 -21.13 17.25 3.51
N TYR A 210 -19.84 17.56 3.55
CA TYR A 210 -19.28 18.76 4.13
C TYR A 210 -18.36 19.47 3.14
N PRO A 211 -18.24 20.80 3.17
CA PRO A 211 -17.29 21.52 2.34
C PRO A 211 -15.84 21.23 2.78
N ALA A 212 -14.89 21.35 1.86
CA ALA A 212 -13.46 21.13 2.15
C ALA A 212 -12.92 21.98 3.32
N THR A 213 -13.52 23.14 3.59
CA THR A 213 -13.16 24.03 4.70
C THR A 213 -13.44 23.45 6.09
N ASP A 214 -14.23 22.39 6.17
CA ASP A 214 -14.56 21.70 7.43
C ASP A 214 -13.65 20.49 7.71
N ILE A 215 -12.66 20.23 6.85
CA ILE A 215 -11.57 19.28 7.15
C ILE A 215 -10.84 19.74 8.41
N GLY A 216 -10.64 18.80 9.33
CA GLY A 216 -10.09 19.09 10.68
C GLY A 216 -11.15 19.33 11.75
N LYS A 217 -12.35 19.84 11.40
CA LYS A 217 -13.51 19.91 12.29
C LYS A 217 -14.36 18.65 12.23
N THR A 218 -14.59 18.18 11.00
CA THR A 218 -15.33 16.94 10.72
C THR A 218 -14.39 15.93 10.05
N ARG A 219 -14.42 14.69 10.53
CA ARG A 219 -13.56 13.62 10.00
C ARG A 219 -14.18 12.99 8.77
N PRO A 220 -13.52 13.01 7.60
CA PRO A 220 -14.00 12.32 6.41
C PRO A 220 -13.96 10.82 6.58
N VAL A 221 -14.67 10.14 5.70
CA VAL A 221 -14.51 8.72 5.40
C VAL A 221 -13.85 8.55 4.05
N THR A 222 -13.25 7.38 3.76
CA THR A 222 -13.03 6.99 2.38
C THR A 222 -14.38 6.67 1.78
N PHE A 223 -14.78 7.41 0.74
CA PHE A 223 -16.01 7.16 0.03
C PHE A 223 -15.72 6.36 -1.24
N VAL A 224 -16.50 5.30 -1.45
CA VAL A 224 -16.40 4.42 -2.61
C VAL A 224 -17.78 4.25 -3.24
N THR A 225 -17.87 4.34 -4.55
CA THR A 225 -19.11 4.03 -5.28
C THR A 225 -18.85 3.11 -6.45
N SER A 226 -19.70 2.11 -6.65
CA SER A 226 -19.67 1.27 -7.85
C SER A 226 -20.45 1.91 -8.99
N PHE A 227 -20.02 1.60 -10.20
CA PHE A 227 -20.76 1.89 -11.42
C PHE A 227 -20.69 0.68 -12.36
N LYS A 228 -21.37 0.72 -13.48
CA LYS A 228 -21.54 -0.44 -14.38
C LYS A 228 -20.21 -1.17 -14.73
N ASP A 229 -19.13 -0.43 -14.92
CA ASP A 229 -17.88 -0.98 -15.46
C ASP A 229 -16.75 -1.05 -14.40
N GLY A 230 -17.02 -0.65 -13.12
CA GLY A 230 -15.99 -0.64 -12.09
C GLY A 230 -16.42 0.07 -10.81
N TRP A 231 -15.46 0.71 -10.16
CA TRP A 231 -15.69 1.45 -8.94
C TRP A 231 -14.81 2.70 -8.86
N ILE A 232 -15.22 3.64 -8.02
CA ILE A 232 -14.59 4.95 -7.86
C ILE A 232 -14.27 5.16 -6.40
N TRP A 233 -13.10 5.72 -6.09
CA TRP A 233 -12.76 6.24 -4.77
C TRP A 233 -12.82 7.76 -4.73
N HIS A 234 -13.11 8.29 -3.55
CA HIS A 234 -13.04 9.70 -3.22
C HIS A 234 -12.40 9.84 -1.84
N ILE A 235 -11.22 10.47 -1.78
CA ILE A 235 -10.37 10.55 -0.60
C ILE A 235 -9.99 12.01 -0.36
N ALA A 236 -10.67 12.64 0.62
CA ALA A 236 -10.40 14.03 0.96
C ALA A 236 -9.12 14.14 1.82
N MET A 237 -8.19 14.95 1.38
CA MET A 237 -6.94 15.29 2.08
C MET A 237 -6.97 16.77 2.49
N ARG A 238 -5.91 17.29 3.09
CA ARG A 238 -5.88 18.64 3.67
C ARG A 238 -6.24 19.76 2.69
N LYS A 239 -5.75 19.71 1.46
CA LYS A 239 -5.90 20.77 0.45
C LYS A 239 -6.51 20.32 -0.86
N ILE A 240 -6.47 19.02 -1.11
CA ILE A 240 -6.91 18.40 -2.36
C ILE A 240 -7.67 17.11 -2.06
N THR A 241 -8.47 16.67 -2.99
CA THR A 241 -9.16 15.38 -2.95
C THR A 241 -8.64 14.49 -4.05
N SER A 242 -8.21 13.28 -3.71
CA SER A 242 -7.89 12.24 -4.68
C SER A 242 -9.18 11.57 -5.11
N VAL A 243 -9.44 11.57 -6.40
CA VAL A 243 -10.57 10.86 -7.01
C VAL A 243 -10.04 9.98 -8.12
N GLY A 244 -10.45 8.73 -8.11
CA GLY A 244 -10.03 7.84 -9.18
C GLY A 244 -10.98 6.68 -9.37
N LEU A 245 -10.85 6.01 -10.50
CA LEU A 245 -11.66 4.87 -10.86
C LEU A 245 -10.82 3.66 -11.24
N VAL A 246 -11.40 2.49 -11.05
CA VAL A 246 -10.86 1.20 -11.44
C VAL A 246 -11.82 0.54 -12.41
N ILE A 247 -11.31 0.20 -13.59
CA ILE A 247 -12.06 -0.50 -14.64
C ILE A 247 -11.27 -1.70 -15.16
N ASN A 248 -11.94 -2.60 -15.89
CA ASN A 248 -11.22 -3.62 -16.63
C ASN A 248 -10.37 -2.98 -17.74
N THR A 249 -9.10 -3.38 -17.86
CA THR A 249 -8.14 -2.85 -18.84
C THR A 249 -8.67 -2.85 -20.28
N ASN A 250 -9.49 -3.86 -20.64
CA ASN A 250 -10.05 -3.96 -22.00
C ASN A 250 -10.98 -2.80 -22.36
N ARG A 251 -11.60 -2.11 -21.37
CA ARG A 251 -12.52 -0.98 -21.60
C ARG A 251 -11.82 0.25 -22.17
N ALA A 252 -10.55 0.43 -21.85
CA ALA A 252 -9.78 1.61 -22.26
C ALA A 252 -8.59 1.25 -23.18
N ARG A 253 -8.51 -0.01 -23.64
CA ARG A 253 -7.35 -0.49 -24.40
C ARG A 253 -7.15 0.23 -25.74
N ALA A 254 -8.23 0.66 -26.39
CA ALA A 254 -8.20 1.38 -27.67
C ALA A 254 -8.04 2.91 -27.50
N MET A 255 -8.07 3.43 -26.27
CA MET A 255 -7.96 4.85 -25.99
C MET A 255 -6.49 5.25 -25.81
N ASP A 256 -6.10 6.40 -26.32
CA ASP A 256 -4.86 7.07 -25.95
C ASP A 256 -4.97 7.72 -24.54
N LYS A 257 -3.92 8.38 -24.06
CA LYS A 257 -3.93 9.00 -22.73
C LYS A 257 -4.99 10.09 -22.61
N ALA A 258 -5.14 10.96 -23.62
CA ALA A 258 -6.14 12.03 -23.61
C ALA A 258 -7.57 11.47 -23.63
N GLY A 259 -7.83 10.44 -24.43
CA GLY A 259 -9.12 9.74 -24.43
C GLY A 259 -9.44 9.07 -23.10
N ARG A 260 -8.46 8.52 -22.40
CA ARG A 260 -8.64 7.95 -21.04
C ARG A 260 -8.92 9.02 -20.00
N GLU A 261 -8.28 10.17 -20.08
CA GLU A 261 -8.55 11.32 -19.19
C GLU A 261 -9.96 11.86 -19.41
N GLN A 262 -10.38 12.04 -20.67
CA GLN A 262 -11.75 12.44 -20.99
C GLN A 262 -12.77 11.41 -20.46
N PHE A 263 -12.54 10.13 -20.69
CA PHE A 263 -13.38 9.04 -20.18
C PHE A 263 -13.46 9.07 -18.64
N PHE A 264 -12.36 9.33 -17.96
CA PHE A 264 -12.31 9.48 -16.49
C PHE A 264 -13.23 10.62 -16.05
N LEU A 265 -13.07 11.83 -16.58
CA LEU A 265 -13.87 12.99 -16.19
C LEU A 265 -15.36 12.83 -16.51
N GLU A 266 -15.69 12.24 -17.67
CA GLU A 266 -17.08 11.95 -18.04
C GLU A 266 -17.72 10.90 -17.11
N THR A 267 -16.96 9.89 -16.71
CA THR A 267 -17.42 8.86 -15.78
C THR A 267 -17.74 9.45 -14.42
N LEU A 268 -16.88 10.32 -13.88
CA LEU A 268 -17.12 10.99 -12.60
C LEU A 268 -18.41 11.84 -12.61
N ARG A 269 -18.70 12.55 -13.69
CA ARG A 269 -19.92 13.36 -13.82
C ARG A 269 -21.21 12.56 -13.82
N ARG A 270 -21.13 11.25 -14.17
CA ARG A 270 -22.30 10.35 -14.27
C ARG A 270 -22.38 9.34 -13.12
N ALA A 271 -21.33 9.26 -12.31
CA ALA A 271 -21.28 8.30 -11.23
C ALA A 271 -22.17 8.74 -10.06
N PRO A 272 -22.89 7.80 -9.43
CA PRO A 272 -23.77 8.12 -8.31
C PRO A 272 -23.03 8.88 -7.22
N TYR A 273 -23.63 9.99 -6.77
CA TYR A 273 -23.15 10.88 -5.69
C TYR A 273 -21.91 11.73 -6.02
N LEU A 274 -21.12 11.37 -7.03
CA LEU A 274 -19.89 12.11 -7.38
C LEU A 274 -20.22 13.47 -7.99
N ASP A 275 -21.31 13.58 -8.75
CA ASP A 275 -21.83 14.82 -9.31
C ASP A 275 -22.00 15.90 -8.23
N ARG A 276 -22.58 15.54 -7.06
CA ARG A 276 -22.78 16.46 -5.94
C ARG A 276 -21.49 16.76 -5.19
N LEU A 277 -20.63 15.75 -4.97
CA LEU A 277 -19.36 15.95 -4.27
C LEU A 277 -18.39 16.81 -5.06
N LEU A 278 -18.47 16.77 -6.40
CA LEU A 278 -17.60 17.49 -7.31
C LEU A 278 -18.24 18.73 -7.93
N GLU A 279 -19.47 19.11 -7.55
CA GLU A 279 -20.20 20.23 -8.14
C GLU A 279 -19.41 21.54 -8.13
N SER A 280 -18.74 21.86 -7.04
CA SER A 280 -17.89 23.05 -6.88
C SER A 280 -16.39 22.74 -6.98
N ALA A 281 -16.03 21.53 -7.37
CA ALA A 281 -14.65 21.10 -7.37
C ALA A 281 -13.91 21.56 -8.65
N GLU A 282 -12.65 21.95 -8.46
CA GLU A 282 -11.74 22.33 -9.54
C GLU A 282 -10.77 21.19 -9.83
N TYR A 283 -10.88 20.58 -11.00
CA TYR A 283 -9.92 19.59 -11.46
C TYR A 283 -8.54 20.23 -11.65
N GLN A 284 -7.53 19.59 -11.13
CA GLN A 284 -6.16 20.04 -11.31
C GLN A 284 -5.63 19.48 -12.64
N GLU A 285 -5.55 20.35 -13.63
CA GLU A 285 -4.92 20.02 -14.92
C GLU A 285 -3.51 19.47 -14.67
N ASP A 286 -3.03 18.58 -15.52
CA ASP A 286 -1.77 17.86 -15.38
C ASP A 286 -1.65 16.87 -14.19
N SER A 287 -2.72 16.69 -13.40
CA SER A 287 -2.73 15.70 -12.30
C SER A 287 -3.17 14.30 -12.74
N PHE A 288 -3.58 14.12 -13.99
CA PHE A 288 -4.05 12.83 -14.48
C PHE A 288 -2.97 11.77 -14.49
N CYS A 289 -3.27 10.66 -13.83
CA CYS A 289 -2.41 9.50 -13.72
C CYS A 289 -3.15 8.22 -14.10
N GLU A 290 -2.38 7.21 -14.51
CA GLU A 290 -2.91 5.91 -14.86
C GLU A 290 -1.95 4.79 -14.46
N ARG A 291 -2.51 3.61 -14.11
CA ARG A 291 -1.74 2.40 -13.84
C ARG A 291 -2.47 1.16 -14.31
N PRO A 292 -1.99 0.52 -15.38
CA PRO A 292 -2.54 -0.74 -15.85
C PRO A 292 -1.95 -1.93 -15.09
N ASP A 293 -2.69 -3.05 -15.09
CA ASP A 293 -2.23 -4.38 -14.65
C ASP A 293 -1.48 -4.38 -13.32
N TYR A 294 -2.01 -3.65 -12.35
CA TYR A 294 -1.36 -3.46 -11.05
C TYR A 294 -1.49 -4.66 -10.10
N SER A 295 -2.35 -5.64 -10.43
CA SER A 295 -2.53 -6.85 -9.61
C SER A 295 -1.53 -7.92 -10.01
N TYR A 296 -0.57 -8.23 -9.13
CA TYR A 296 0.50 -9.18 -9.39
C TYR A 296 1.10 -9.75 -8.10
N TYR A 297 1.84 -10.84 -8.25
CA TYR A 297 2.67 -11.43 -7.20
C TYR A 297 3.99 -11.94 -7.79
N SER A 298 4.99 -12.12 -6.92
CA SER A 298 6.24 -12.79 -7.29
C SER A 298 6.26 -14.23 -6.78
N THR A 299 6.75 -15.15 -7.62
CA THR A 299 6.93 -16.55 -7.21
C THR A 299 8.23 -16.77 -6.42
N LYS A 300 9.15 -15.81 -6.41
CA LYS A 300 10.41 -15.84 -5.66
C LYS A 300 10.50 -14.58 -4.81
N LEU A 301 10.27 -14.71 -3.52
CA LEU A 301 10.08 -13.60 -2.59
C LEU A 301 11.27 -13.40 -1.65
N CYS A 302 11.84 -14.49 -1.13
CA CYS A 302 12.91 -14.44 -0.15
C CYS A 302 13.98 -15.50 -0.48
N GLY A 303 15.18 -15.29 0.04
CA GLY A 303 16.31 -16.23 0.00
C GLY A 303 17.27 -15.92 1.13
N GLU A 304 18.38 -16.65 1.22
CA GLU A 304 19.35 -16.55 2.31
C GLU A 304 19.85 -15.13 2.55
N ASN A 305 19.94 -14.33 1.49
CA ASN A 305 20.54 -13.00 1.50
C ASN A 305 19.70 -11.93 0.78
N PHE A 306 18.42 -12.21 0.49
CA PHE A 306 17.51 -11.21 -0.10
C PHE A 306 16.07 -11.37 0.37
N TYR A 307 15.34 -10.25 0.36
CA TYR A 307 13.89 -10.17 0.65
C TYR A 307 13.23 -9.19 -0.31
N CYS A 308 12.06 -9.56 -0.87
CA CYS A 308 11.16 -8.66 -1.59
C CYS A 308 10.01 -8.29 -0.65
N ILE A 309 9.74 -7.00 -0.44
CA ILE A 309 8.76 -6.51 0.53
C ILE A 309 7.83 -5.44 -0.04
N GLY A 310 6.62 -5.32 0.52
CA GLY A 310 5.61 -4.40 0.02
C GLY A 310 5.21 -4.72 -1.41
N ASP A 311 5.02 -3.69 -2.23
CA ASP A 311 4.59 -3.86 -3.62
C ASP A 311 5.66 -4.53 -4.51
N SER A 312 6.94 -4.57 -4.11
CA SER A 312 7.92 -5.36 -4.86
C SER A 312 7.65 -6.87 -4.78
N ALA A 313 7.00 -7.33 -3.72
CA ALA A 313 6.60 -8.71 -3.53
C ALA A 313 5.27 -9.03 -4.20
N SER A 314 4.23 -8.23 -3.92
CA SER A 314 2.89 -8.45 -4.44
C SER A 314 2.00 -7.23 -4.22
N PHE A 315 1.02 -7.04 -5.10
CA PHE A 315 -0.08 -6.13 -4.92
C PHE A 315 -1.36 -6.75 -5.50
N VAL A 316 -2.50 -6.57 -4.84
CA VAL A 316 -3.77 -7.15 -5.27
C VAL A 316 -4.72 -6.06 -5.77
N ASP A 317 -5.32 -5.28 -4.87
CA ASP A 317 -6.33 -4.28 -5.20
C ASP A 317 -6.35 -3.16 -4.14
N PRO A 318 -6.51 -1.88 -4.51
CA PRO A 318 -6.51 -0.78 -3.56
C PRO A 318 -7.80 -0.63 -2.74
N ILE A 319 -8.87 -1.36 -3.06
CA ILE A 319 -10.22 -1.19 -2.50
C ILE A 319 -10.27 -1.23 -0.96
N TYR A 320 -9.41 -2.04 -0.32
CA TYR A 320 -9.38 -2.20 1.14
C TYR A 320 -8.27 -1.39 1.84
N SER A 321 -7.55 -0.53 1.11
CA SER A 321 -6.47 0.32 1.66
C SER A 321 -5.34 -0.46 2.38
N HIS A 322 -5.03 -1.68 1.93
CA HIS A 322 -4.07 -2.58 2.58
C HIS A 322 -2.60 -2.36 2.15
N GLY A 323 -2.33 -1.62 1.07
CA GLY A 323 -0.99 -1.53 0.47
C GLY A 323 0.07 -1.01 1.45
N VAL A 324 -0.20 0.13 2.10
CA VAL A 324 0.73 0.72 3.08
C VAL A 324 0.83 -0.13 4.35
N LEU A 325 -0.28 -0.72 4.82
CA LEU A 325 -0.25 -1.66 5.94
C LEU A 325 0.66 -2.86 5.61
N ASN A 326 0.53 -3.45 4.41
CA ASN A 326 1.38 -4.55 3.97
C ASN A 326 2.86 -4.15 3.93
N ALA A 327 3.15 -2.92 3.47
CA ALA A 327 4.51 -2.38 3.47
C ALA A 327 5.11 -2.34 4.87
N PHE A 328 4.40 -1.80 5.85
CA PHE A 328 4.82 -1.76 7.27
C PHE A 328 4.93 -3.15 7.89
N TYR A 329 3.96 -4.02 7.65
CA TYR A 329 3.95 -5.39 8.15
C TYR A 329 5.17 -6.17 7.65
N ASN A 330 5.42 -6.13 6.33
CA ASN A 330 6.58 -6.80 5.74
C ASN A 330 7.90 -6.22 6.26
N ALA A 331 7.99 -4.89 6.42
CA ALA A 331 9.18 -4.22 6.94
C ALA A 331 9.53 -4.70 8.36
N ASN A 332 8.54 -4.75 9.26
CA ASN A 332 8.74 -5.20 10.64
C ASN A 332 9.24 -6.65 10.72
N MET A 333 8.61 -7.52 9.98
CA MET A 333 8.96 -8.93 9.94
C MET A 333 10.36 -9.17 9.34
N THR A 334 10.65 -8.49 8.24
CA THR A 334 11.94 -8.62 7.54
C THR A 334 13.09 -8.04 8.37
N ALA A 335 12.88 -6.90 9.05
CA ALA A 335 13.89 -6.34 9.93
C ALA A 335 14.27 -7.33 11.03
N LEU A 336 13.29 -7.96 11.71
CA LEU A 336 13.55 -8.99 12.71
C LEU A 336 14.32 -10.18 12.12
N ALA A 337 13.87 -10.70 10.98
CA ALA A 337 14.50 -11.85 10.33
C ALA A 337 15.96 -11.55 9.93
N VAL A 338 16.24 -10.37 9.43
CA VAL A 338 17.60 -9.93 9.04
C VAL A 338 18.47 -9.75 10.28
N CYS A 339 17.99 -9.07 11.34
CA CYS A 339 18.75 -8.90 12.57
C CYS A 339 19.15 -10.25 13.19
N GLU A 340 18.22 -11.20 13.28
CA GLU A 340 18.51 -12.55 13.82
C GLU A 340 19.45 -13.34 12.88
N SER A 341 19.34 -13.17 11.57
CA SER A 341 20.22 -13.83 10.59
C SER A 341 21.64 -13.22 10.55
N LEU A 342 21.78 -11.95 10.96
CA LEU A 342 23.10 -11.31 11.12
C LEU A 342 23.83 -11.87 12.34
N LYS A 343 23.10 -12.16 13.43
CA LYS A 343 23.65 -12.78 14.67
C LYS A 343 23.97 -14.27 14.46
N ASP A 344 23.09 -15.00 13.76
CA ASP A 344 23.24 -16.44 13.51
C ASP A 344 22.99 -16.77 12.03
N PRO A 345 24.05 -16.80 11.20
CA PRO A 345 23.94 -17.08 9.78
C PRO A 345 23.30 -18.45 9.45
N ALA A 346 23.41 -19.44 10.33
CA ALA A 346 22.83 -20.77 10.11
C ALA A 346 21.29 -20.74 10.04
N ARG A 347 20.66 -19.69 10.54
CA ARG A 347 19.21 -19.52 10.52
C ARG A 347 18.66 -18.79 9.30
N ARG A 348 19.51 -18.29 8.40
CA ARG A 348 19.10 -17.49 7.23
C ARG A 348 18.00 -18.15 6.40
N VAL A 349 18.18 -19.41 6.01
CA VAL A 349 17.19 -20.18 5.23
C VAL A 349 15.85 -20.25 5.96
N ARG A 350 15.86 -20.56 7.25
CA ARG A 350 14.64 -20.66 8.07
C ARG A 350 13.92 -19.31 8.16
N HIS A 351 14.65 -18.22 8.40
CA HIS A 351 14.07 -16.88 8.50
C HIS A 351 13.50 -16.42 7.18
N ALA A 352 14.20 -16.65 6.04
CA ALA A 352 13.69 -16.38 4.72
C ALA A 352 12.37 -17.12 4.45
N GLN A 353 12.31 -18.41 4.80
CA GLN A 353 11.11 -19.23 4.61
C GLN A 353 9.92 -18.77 5.46
N LEU A 354 10.18 -18.36 6.72
CA LEU A 354 9.15 -17.78 7.58
C LEU A 354 8.60 -16.47 7.00
N CYS A 355 9.46 -15.57 6.51
CA CYS A 355 9.06 -14.33 5.86
C CYS A 355 8.27 -14.60 4.58
N GLU A 356 8.76 -15.48 3.72
CA GLU A 356 8.05 -15.86 2.49
C GLU A 356 6.65 -16.39 2.78
N ASN A 357 6.51 -17.31 3.75
CA ASN A 357 5.22 -17.85 4.14
C ASN A 357 4.27 -16.74 4.62
N ARG A 358 4.75 -15.77 5.40
CA ARG A 358 3.94 -14.65 5.90
C ARG A 358 3.50 -13.70 4.78
N ILE A 359 4.39 -13.37 3.85
CA ILE A 359 4.07 -12.55 2.68
C ILE A 359 3.01 -13.26 1.83
N ARG A 360 3.17 -14.57 1.59
CA ARG A 360 2.19 -15.37 0.85
C ARG A 360 0.84 -15.48 1.55
N GLN A 361 0.83 -15.60 2.88
CA GLN A 361 -0.39 -15.61 3.69
C GLN A 361 -1.16 -14.29 3.54
N PHE A 362 -0.48 -13.15 3.70
CA PHE A 362 -1.10 -11.84 3.54
C PHE A 362 -1.61 -11.60 2.11
N TYR A 363 -0.80 -11.97 1.10
CA TYR A 363 -1.22 -11.93 -0.29
C TYR A 363 -2.46 -12.78 -0.55
N GLY A 364 -2.46 -14.03 -0.09
CA GLY A 364 -3.58 -14.95 -0.25
C GLY A 364 -4.86 -14.44 0.42
N PHE A 365 -4.74 -13.87 1.61
CA PHE A 365 -5.86 -13.23 2.31
C PHE A 365 -6.40 -12.02 1.52
N SER A 366 -5.54 -11.10 1.09
CA SER A 366 -5.95 -9.92 0.31
C SER A 366 -6.58 -10.31 -1.02
N ARG A 367 -6.05 -11.34 -1.68
CA ARG A 367 -6.62 -11.90 -2.92
C ARG A 367 -8.00 -12.52 -2.67
N SER A 368 -8.16 -13.24 -1.59
CA SER A 368 -9.45 -13.87 -1.22
C SER A 368 -10.52 -12.82 -0.92
N LEU A 369 -10.16 -11.73 -0.25
CA LEU A 369 -11.05 -10.57 -0.08
C LEU A 369 -11.49 -9.98 -1.43
N ALA A 370 -10.54 -9.80 -2.36
CA ALA A 370 -10.81 -9.16 -3.65
C ALA A 370 -11.60 -10.03 -4.62
N LEU A 371 -11.46 -11.36 -4.55
CA LEU A 371 -12.11 -12.32 -5.46
C LEU A 371 -13.25 -13.13 -4.80
N GLY A 372 -13.37 -13.09 -3.48
CA GLY A 372 -14.36 -13.88 -2.74
C GLY A 372 -14.07 -15.39 -2.69
N GLU A 373 -12.82 -15.82 -2.90
CA GLU A 373 -12.45 -17.23 -2.92
C GLU A 373 -11.05 -17.48 -2.40
N PHE A 374 -10.83 -18.63 -1.72
CA PHE A 374 -9.52 -19.06 -1.27
C PHE A 374 -8.75 -19.83 -2.35
N GLY A 375 -7.42 -19.75 -2.27
CA GLY A 375 -6.54 -20.51 -3.15
C GLY A 375 -6.35 -19.90 -4.54
N GLY A 376 -5.84 -20.70 -5.46
CA GLY A 376 -5.41 -20.27 -6.79
C GLY A 376 -4.00 -19.66 -6.80
N ASP A 377 -3.37 -19.61 -7.97
CA ASP A 377 -2.05 -19.02 -8.20
C ASP A 377 -0.95 -19.43 -7.19
N GLY A 378 -0.99 -20.70 -6.70
CA GLY A 378 -0.04 -21.24 -5.74
C GLY A 378 -0.25 -20.77 -4.30
N VAL A 379 -1.40 -20.17 -3.97
CA VAL A 379 -1.76 -19.84 -2.59
C VAL A 379 -2.46 -21.04 -1.95
N ASP A 380 -1.87 -21.55 -0.86
CA ASP A 380 -2.45 -22.60 -0.05
C ASP A 380 -3.58 -22.03 0.84
N ALA A 381 -4.79 -22.57 0.68
CA ALA A 381 -5.96 -22.17 1.46
C ALA A 381 -5.75 -22.37 2.98
N GLU A 382 -5.03 -23.41 3.39
CA GLU A 382 -4.73 -23.64 4.80
C GLU A 382 -3.76 -22.60 5.37
N LEU A 383 -2.80 -22.11 4.58
CA LEU A 383 -1.95 -20.99 4.99
C LEU A 383 -2.76 -19.73 5.25
N VAL A 384 -3.77 -19.44 4.41
CA VAL A 384 -4.67 -18.28 4.59
C VAL A 384 -5.51 -18.44 5.86
N ARG A 385 -6.10 -19.62 6.10
CA ARG A 385 -6.86 -19.91 7.33
C ARG A 385 -6.00 -19.77 8.58
N ARG A 386 -4.76 -20.29 8.54
CA ARG A 386 -3.80 -20.14 9.62
C ARG A 386 -3.44 -18.69 9.90
N PHE A 387 -3.29 -17.88 8.85
CA PHE A 387 -3.07 -16.44 8.97
C PHE A 387 -4.24 -15.75 9.69
N MET A 388 -5.47 -15.99 9.27
CA MET A 388 -6.66 -15.40 9.90
C MET A 388 -6.77 -15.73 11.39
N ARG A 389 -6.40 -16.95 11.82
CA ARG A 389 -6.37 -17.35 13.23
C ARG A 389 -5.27 -16.67 14.04
N GLN A 390 -4.27 -16.08 13.40
CA GLN A 390 -3.12 -15.42 14.05
C GLN A 390 -3.22 -13.88 14.04
N VAL A 391 -4.13 -13.33 13.23
CA VAL A 391 -4.41 -11.88 13.22
C VAL A 391 -5.19 -11.55 14.49
N PRO A 392 -4.84 -10.45 15.18
CA PRO A 392 -5.61 -10.01 16.34
C PRO A 392 -7.10 -9.85 15.98
N PRO A 393 -8.01 -10.29 16.87
CA PRO A 393 -9.45 -10.32 16.56
C PRO A 393 -10.01 -9.00 16.01
N VAL A 394 -9.68 -7.87 16.64
CA VAL A 394 -10.14 -6.54 16.21
C VAL A 394 -9.66 -6.18 14.80
N GLU A 395 -8.42 -6.55 14.47
CA GLU A 395 -7.86 -6.31 13.14
C GLU A 395 -8.57 -7.18 12.10
N LEU A 396 -8.79 -8.45 12.42
CA LEU A 396 -9.48 -9.39 11.54
C LEU A 396 -10.96 -8.97 11.34
N GLU A 397 -11.65 -8.60 12.40
CA GLU A 397 -13.03 -8.14 12.35
C GLU A 397 -13.21 -6.94 11.40
N LEU A 398 -12.33 -5.93 11.45
CA LEU A 398 -12.40 -4.80 10.53
C LEU A 398 -12.16 -5.23 9.09
N MET A 399 -11.19 -6.12 8.85
CA MET A 399 -10.90 -6.61 7.49
C MET A 399 -12.08 -7.40 6.92
N LEU A 400 -12.72 -8.23 7.75
CA LEU A 400 -13.90 -9.01 7.37
C LEU A 400 -15.14 -8.11 7.15
N ALA A 401 -15.33 -7.10 8.01
CA ALA A 401 -16.41 -6.12 7.83
C ALA A 401 -16.25 -5.34 6.52
N ALA A 402 -15.01 -4.93 6.18
CA ALA A 402 -14.73 -4.26 4.92
C ALA A 402 -15.11 -5.14 3.70
N SER A 403 -14.97 -6.46 3.79
CA SER A 403 -15.38 -7.37 2.72
C SER A 403 -16.90 -7.36 2.48
N SER A 404 -17.71 -7.07 3.50
CA SER A 404 -19.18 -6.99 3.38
C SER A 404 -19.65 -5.77 2.58
N MET A 405 -18.76 -4.81 2.31
CA MET A 405 -19.07 -3.58 1.59
C MET A 405 -19.12 -3.75 0.07
N SER A 406 -18.98 -4.96 -0.46
CA SER A 406 -19.06 -5.24 -1.89
C SER A 406 -19.67 -6.63 -2.16
N ASP A 407 -20.27 -6.85 -3.32
CA ASP A 407 -20.84 -8.14 -3.72
C ASP A 407 -19.81 -9.25 -3.91
N ARG A 408 -18.53 -8.90 -3.87
CA ARG A 408 -17.43 -9.87 -4.03
C ARG A 408 -17.28 -10.80 -2.82
N SER A 409 -18.04 -10.55 -1.76
CA SER A 409 -17.80 -11.12 -0.43
C SER A 409 -18.64 -12.36 -0.06
N GLU A 410 -19.75 -12.65 -0.72
CA GLU A 410 -20.63 -13.76 -0.28
C GLU A 410 -19.89 -15.10 -0.20
N ASN A 411 -19.12 -15.45 -1.24
CA ASN A 411 -18.32 -16.66 -1.24
C ASN A 411 -17.19 -16.60 -0.20
N PHE A 412 -16.58 -15.44 -0.02
CA PHE A 412 -15.53 -15.25 0.98
C PHE A 412 -16.06 -15.44 2.40
N HIS A 413 -17.24 -14.87 2.72
CA HIS A 413 -17.88 -15.05 4.03
C HIS A 413 -18.19 -16.52 4.32
N ARG A 414 -18.68 -17.27 3.32
CA ARG A 414 -18.90 -18.70 3.47
C ARG A 414 -17.61 -19.45 3.80
N LEU A 415 -16.54 -19.18 3.06
CA LEU A 415 -15.24 -19.81 3.29
C LEU A 415 -14.65 -19.47 4.67
N VAL A 416 -14.86 -18.24 5.17
CA VAL A 416 -14.43 -17.81 6.50
C VAL A 416 -15.22 -18.56 7.60
N ALA A 417 -16.54 -18.68 7.42
CA ALA A 417 -17.40 -19.44 8.31
C ALA A 417 -17.02 -20.94 8.33
N ASP A 418 -16.76 -21.53 7.16
CA ASP A 418 -16.28 -22.92 7.01
C ASP A 418 -14.90 -23.13 7.67
N ALA A 419 -14.12 -22.06 7.82
CA ALA A 419 -12.86 -22.07 8.58
C ALA A 419 -13.06 -22.00 10.10
N GLY A 420 -14.31 -21.95 10.57
CA GLY A 420 -14.66 -21.86 12.00
C GLY A 420 -14.43 -20.46 12.61
N ILE A 421 -14.46 -19.42 11.77
CA ILE A 421 -14.32 -18.02 12.22
C ILE A 421 -15.73 -17.41 12.27
N ASP A 422 -16.12 -16.95 13.45
CA ASP A 422 -17.41 -16.26 13.63
C ASP A 422 -17.37 -14.86 13.00
N LEU A 423 -18.26 -14.65 12.03
CA LEU A 423 -18.43 -13.38 11.33
C LEU A 423 -19.48 -12.46 11.98
N ALA A 424 -20.29 -12.97 12.89
CA ALA A 424 -21.40 -12.22 13.47
C ALA A 424 -20.98 -10.88 14.10
N PRO A 425 -19.86 -10.80 14.87
CA PRO A 425 -19.38 -9.53 15.40
C PRO A 425 -18.99 -8.53 14.30
N SER A 426 -18.34 -9.00 13.23
CA SER A 426 -17.91 -8.16 12.11
C SER A 426 -19.11 -7.63 11.32
N GLN A 427 -20.10 -8.45 11.08
CA GLN A 427 -21.32 -8.11 10.35
C GLN A 427 -22.18 -7.12 11.12
N SER A 428 -22.28 -7.25 12.45
CA SER A 428 -23.06 -6.36 13.30
C SER A 428 -22.52 -4.92 13.33
N ARG A 429 -21.26 -4.70 12.93
CA ARG A 429 -20.60 -3.39 12.88
C ARG A 429 -20.61 -2.77 11.47
N VAL A 430 -21.24 -3.42 10.51
CA VAL A 430 -21.55 -2.85 9.20
C VAL A 430 -22.96 -2.32 9.24
N HIS A 431 -23.10 -1.02 9.07
CA HIS A 431 -24.40 -0.36 9.09
C HIS A 431 -24.87 -0.09 7.67
N PHE A 432 -26.13 -0.41 7.41
CA PHE A 432 -26.81 -0.05 6.18
C PHE A 432 -27.46 1.33 6.34
N MET A 433 -27.37 2.15 5.33
CA MET A 433 -28.01 3.45 5.26
C MET A 433 -29.03 3.43 4.11
N GLU A 434 -30.16 4.09 4.29
CA GLU A 434 -31.18 4.18 3.23
C GLU A 434 -30.76 5.19 2.16
N GLU A 435 -30.16 6.32 2.58
CA GLU A 435 -29.69 7.36 1.69
C GLU A 435 -28.50 8.14 2.27
N LEU A 436 -27.82 8.89 1.40
CA LEU A 436 -26.80 9.86 1.79
C LEU A 436 -27.36 11.28 1.65
N GLN A 437 -27.06 12.15 2.62
CA GLN A 437 -27.43 13.56 2.61
C GLN A 437 -26.26 14.39 2.03
N LEU A 438 -26.11 14.37 0.72
CA LEU A 438 -25.01 15.03 0.01
C LEU A 438 -25.38 16.43 -0.47
#